data_09c6ced36888b41fe4ba24b2f5ab7c33
#
_entry.id   09c6ced36888b41fe4ba24b2f5ab7c33
#
_cell.length_a   1.000
_cell.length_b   1.000
_cell.length_c   1.000
_cell.angle_alpha   90.00
_cell.angle_beta   90.00
_cell.angle_gamma   90.00
#
_symmetry.space_group_name_H-M   'P 1'
#
loop_
_entity.id
_entity.type
_entity.pdbx_description
1 polymer ?
#
loop_
_entity_poly.entity_id
_entity_poly.type
_entity_poly.pdbx_seq_one_letter_code
_entity_poly.pdbx_strand_id
1 'polypeptide(L)'
;VSVKSLCELIGTENSNKNEKEDFDDLHPCLVMDAKRQSEQRMPRMSIRNGITDGSKMCGSECVGNFFILLCVMYTTSGKCLLSNGLSRERIPLRRFRNCIQLYLAFKQWVDETHPIQKVKDAYGLLAYLIGEVQFCFPKKWGWGWNIPKMHSLAKMLDNMLKFGSAKNFSGQTGERALKSIVKDHAQRTQQRADNFAEQCAIR
;
A
#
# COMPACT_ATOMS: atom_id res chain seq x y z
N VAL A 1 2.26 1.93 -5.14
CA VAL A 1 3.63 2.25 -4.76
C VAL A 1 4.19 1.01 -4.09
N SER A 2 5.28 0.50 -4.58
CA SER A 2 5.91 -0.70 -4.00
C SER A 2 6.66 -0.26 -2.74
N VAL A 3 6.48 -0.97 -1.63
CA VAL A 3 7.30 -0.82 -0.43
C VAL A 3 8.78 -1.03 -0.77
N LYS A 4 9.08 -1.84 -1.80
CA LYS A 4 10.42 -1.99 -2.35
C LYS A 4 11.02 -0.66 -2.81
N SER A 5 10.24 0.23 -3.44
CA SER A 5 10.71 1.57 -3.81
C SER A 5 10.97 2.45 -2.58
N LEU A 6 10.26 2.23 -1.49
CA LEU A 6 10.51 2.89 -0.21
C LEU A 6 11.79 2.35 0.44
N CYS A 7 11.99 1.04 0.41
CA CYS A 7 13.21 0.40 0.89
C CYS A 7 14.44 0.84 0.09
N GLU A 8 14.28 1.05 -1.22
CA GLU A 8 15.34 1.59 -2.09
C GLU A 8 15.66 3.05 -1.76
N LEU A 9 14.67 3.84 -1.32
CA LEU A 9 14.85 5.23 -0.87
C LEU A 9 15.51 5.32 0.51
N ILE A 10 15.18 4.41 1.41
CA ILE A 10 15.71 4.37 2.79
C ILE A 10 17.04 3.63 2.82
N GLY A 11 17.22 2.65 1.95
CA GLY A 11 18.39 1.78 1.93
C GLY A 11 18.87 1.49 0.52
N THR A 12 19.69 2.35 -0.07
CA THR A 12 20.59 1.94 -1.14
C THR A 12 21.63 0.96 -0.61
N GLU A 13 22.17 0.10 -1.47
CA GLU A 13 23.14 -0.96 -1.15
C GLU A 13 24.34 -0.51 -0.31
N ASN A 14 24.56 0.81 -0.18
CA ASN A 14 25.63 1.46 0.61
C ASN A 14 25.12 2.24 1.85
N SER A 15 23.83 2.20 2.19
CA SER A 15 23.39 2.77 3.46
C SER A 15 23.77 1.82 4.59
N ASN A 16 24.37 2.38 5.63
CA ASN A 16 24.77 1.64 6.82
C ASN A 16 23.60 0.74 7.27
N LYS A 17 23.89 -0.51 7.52
CA LYS A 17 22.95 -1.49 8.08
C LYS A 17 22.20 -0.92 9.29
N ASN A 18 22.88 -0.07 10.06
CA ASN A 18 22.35 0.64 11.21
C ASN A 18 21.16 1.58 10.89
N GLU A 19 21.15 2.28 9.74
CA GLU A 19 20.03 3.20 9.40
C GLU A 19 18.71 2.44 9.16
N LYS A 20 18.77 1.21 8.67
CA LYS A 20 17.59 0.34 8.50
C LYS A 20 17.10 -0.18 9.83
N GLU A 21 18.02 -0.64 10.69
CA GLU A 21 17.72 -1.11 12.02
C GLU A 21 17.09 0.01 12.84
N ASP A 22 17.66 1.21 12.83
CA ASP A 22 17.11 2.39 13.50
C ASP A 22 15.70 2.74 13.05
N PHE A 23 15.39 2.57 11.75
CA PHE A 23 14.06 2.82 11.22
C PHE A 23 13.07 1.73 11.61
N ASP A 24 13.47 0.47 11.54
CA ASP A 24 12.65 -0.66 11.97
C ASP A 24 12.41 -0.66 13.48
N ASP A 25 13.31 -0.11 14.29
CA ASP A 25 13.15 0.08 15.73
C ASP A 25 12.18 1.21 16.10
N LEU A 26 12.10 2.27 15.30
CA LEU A 26 11.11 3.34 15.49
C LEU A 26 9.67 2.87 15.21
N HIS A 27 9.50 1.92 14.32
CA HIS A 27 8.20 1.45 13.90
C HIS A 27 7.36 0.83 15.04
N PRO A 28 7.86 -0.12 15.86
CA PRO A 28 7.10 -0.70 16.96
C PRO A 28 6.62 0.32 17.98
N CYS A 29 7.39 1.41 18.18
CA CYS A 29 7.03 2.48 19.12
C CYS A 29 5.78 3.27 18.68
N LEU A 30 5.43 3.23 17.39
CA LEU A 30 4.32 3.96 16.80
C LEU A 30 3.10 3.07 16.50
N VAL A 31 3.25 1.74 16.64
CA VAL A 31 2.17 0.79 16.39
C VAL A 31 1.21 0.77 17.59
N MET A 32 -0.05 1.09 17.36
CA MET A 32 -1.10 0.87 18.33
C MET A 32 -1.41 -0.62 18.47
N ASP A 33 -1.87 -1.04 19.65
CA ASP A 33 -2.37 -2.39 19.82
C ASP A 33 -3.58 -2.68 18.89
N ALA A 34 -3.77 -3.95 18.55
CA ALA A 34 -4.77 -4.36 17.56
C ALA A 34 -6.22 -3.98 17.96
N LYS A 35 -6.52 -3.94 19.27
CA LYS A 35 -7.83 -3.55 19.77
C LYS A 35 -8.10 -2.07 19.52
N ARG A 36 -7.18 -1.19 19.89
CA ARG A 36 -7.27 0.25 19.63
C ARG A 36 -7.32 0.57 18.15
N GLN A 37 -6.53 -0.13 17.33
CA GLN A 37 -6.59 0.01 15.86
C GLN A 37 -8.02 -0.26 15.35
N SER A 38 -8.67 -1.34 15.81
CA SER A 38 -10.03 -1.71 15.42
C SER A 38 -11.06 -0.68 15.90
N GLU A 39 -10.99 -0.26 17.15
CA GLU A 39 -11.90 0.74 17.75
C GLU A 39 -11.83 2.08 17.03
N GLN A 40 -10.63 2.50 16.62
CA GLN A 40 -10.41 3.76 15.91
C GLN A 40 -10.51 3.64 14.38
N ARG A 41 -10.91 2.47 13.86
CA ARG A 41 -10.98 2.18 12.41
C ARG A 41 -9.69 2.48 11.67
N MET A 42 -8.56 2.33 12.35
CA MET A 42 -7.24 2.54 11.76
C MET A 42 -6.87 1.38 10.83
N PRO A 43 -6.05 1.61 9.80
CA PRO A 43 -5.51 0.53 8.99
C PRO A 43 -4.63 -0.40 9.83
N ARG A 44 -4.57 -1.66 9.44
CA ARG A 44 -3.73 -2.66 10.13
C ARG A 44 -2.26 -2.25 10.07
N MET A 45 -1.65 -2.07 11.25
CA MET A 45 -0.27 -1.58 11.39
C MET A 45 0.70 -2.67 11.87
N SER A 46 0.23 -3.89 12.17
CA SER A 46 1.12 -4.96 12.60
C SER A 46 1.88 -5.52 11.42
N ILE A 47 3.19 -5.32 11.41
CA ILE A 47 4.09 -5.75 10.34
C ILE A 47 5.08 -6.71 10.96
N ARG A 48 5.09 -7.95 10.47
CA ARG A 48 5.91 -9.01 11.06
C ARG A 48 7.41 -8.88 10.76
N ASN A 49 7.75 -8.20 9.66
CA ASN A 49 9.12 -8.18 9.14
C ASN A 49 9.71 -6.76 9.04
N GLY A 50 9.19 -5.80 9.80
CA GLY A 50 9.58 -4.40 9.71
C GLY A 50 9.04 -3.68 8.46
N ILE A 51 9.22 -2.36 8.41
CA ILE A 51 8.79 -1.51 7.28
C ILE A 51 9.65 -1.78 6.04
N THR A 52 10.90 -2.14 6.22
CA THR A 52 11.90 -2.25 5.16
C THR A 52 11.76 -3.53 4.34
N ASP A 53 11.13 -4.61 4.86
CA ASP A 53 10.82 -5.82 4.09
C ASP A 53 9.41 -5.79 3.50
N GLY A 54 9.25 -5.06 2.40
CA GLY A 54 7.96 -4.94 1.70
C GLY A 54 7.56 -6.13 0.84
N SER A 55 8.38 -7.16 0.75
CA SER A 55 8.17 -8.28 -0.20
C SER A 55 6.97 -9.16 0.17
N LYS A 56 6.59 -9.20 1.44
CA LYS A 56 5.53 -10.07 1.99
C LYS A 56 4.30 -9.31 2.52
N MET A 57 4.19 -8.01 2.24
CA MET A 57 3.08 -7.20 2.74
C MET A 57 1.81 -7.36 1.91
N CYS A 58 0.67 -7.48 2.56
CA CYS A 58 -0.62 -7.36 1.90
C CYS A 58 -1.00 -5.88 1.68
N GLY A 59 -1.99 -5.62 0.81
CA GLY A 59 -2.39 -4.26 0.47
C GLY A 59 -2.84 -3.40 1.66
N SER A 60 -3.51 -3.99 2.66
CA SER A 60 -3.92 -3.29 3.89
C SER A 60 -2.73 -2.94 4.78
N GLU A 61 -1.73 -3.81 4.86
CA GLU A 61 -0.48 -3.56 5.59
C GLU A 61 0.32 -2.44 4.93
N CYS A 62 0.32 -2.37 3.59
CA CYS A 62 0.96 -1.25 2.88
C CYS A 62 0.34 0.11 3.26
N VAL A 63 -0.98 0.19 3.40
CA VAL A 63 -1.65 1.44 3.83
C VAL A 63 -1.28 1.79 5.26
N GLY A 64 -1.26 0.80 6.16
CA GLY A 64 -0.81 0.97 7.56
C GLY A 64 0.63 1.47 7.63
N ASN A 65 1.52 0.92 6.80
CA ASN A 65 2.90 1.35 6.71
C ASN A 65 3.05 2.80 6.27
N PHE A 66 2.31 3.22 5.25
CA PHE A 66 2.34 4.63 4.83
C PHE A 66 1.85 5.57 5.93
N PHE A 67 0.86 5.13 6.71
CA PHE A 67 0.39 5.90 7.85
C PHE A 67 1.47 6.03 8.94
N ILE A 68 2.13 4.92 9.31
CA ILE A 68 3.23 4.94 10.28
C ILE A 68 4.40 5.78 9.74
N LEU A 69 4.77 5.61 8.48
CA LEU A 69 5.80 6.41 7.84
C LEU A 69 5.48 7.91 7.92
N LEU A 70 4.21 8.27 7.72
CA LEU A 70 3.77 9.66 7.89
C LEU A 70 4.01 10.13 9.33
N CYS A 71 3.67 9.33 10.34
CA CYS A 71 3.93 9.65 11.75
C CYS A 71 5.43 9.80 12.02
N VAL A 72 6.25 8.89 11.51
CA VAL A 72 7.74 8.94 11.63
C VAL A 72 8.29 10.24 11.07
N MET A 73 7.76 10.72 9.94
CA MET A 73 8.21 11.99 9.32
C MET A 73 7.95 13.24 10.17
N TYR A 74 7.15 13.15 11.22
CA TYR A 74 6.95 14.24 12.18
C TYR A 74 7.88 14.18 13.38
N THR A 75 8.54 13.04 13.62
CA THR A 75 9.57 12.91 14.69
C THR A 75 10.90 13.49 14.25
N THR A 76 11.74 13.89 15.21
CA THR A 76 13.09 14.39 14.92
C THR A 76 13.96 13.30 14.32
N SER A 77 13.97 12.11 14.96
CA SER A 77 14.75 10.96 14.49
C SER A 77 14.36 10.52 13.09
N GLY A 78 13.04 10.41 12.82
CA GLY A 78 12.55 10.02 11.50
C GLY A 78 12.87 11.04 10.41
N LYS A 79 12.87 12.35 10.73
CA LYS A 79 13.33 13.39 9.79
C LYS A 79 14.79 13.23 9.44
N CYS A 80 15.65 12.98 10.42
CA CYS A 80 17.09 12.76 10.19
C CYS A 80 17.32 11.54 9.29
N LEU A 81 16.72 10.39 9.65
CA LEU A 81 16.86 9.14 8.90
C LEU A 81 16.42 9.27 7.42
N LEU A 82 15.27 9.88 7.20
CA LEU A 82 14.72 10.04 5.84
C LEU A 82 15.43 11.12 5.03
N SER A 83 15.95 12.17 5.67
CA SER A 83 16.58 13.30 4.97
C SER A 83 17.80 12.87 4.17
N ASN A 84 18.60 11.93 4.66
CA ASN A 84 19.78 11.43 3.97
C ASN A 84 19.41 10.71 2.67
N GLY A 85 18.45 9.78 2.73
CA GLY A 85 17.98 9.04 1.55
C GLY A 85 17.29 9.93 0.51
N LEU A 86 16.40 10.80 0.97
CA LEU A 86 15.68 11.74 0.10
C LEU A 86 16.60 12.78 -0.56
N SER A 87 17.64 13.25 0.14
CA SER A 87 18.60 14.21 -0.39
C SER A 87 19.41 13.61 -1.53
N ARG A 88 19.78 12.33 -1.46
CA ARG A 88 20.47 11.62 -2.57
C ARG A 88 19.63 11.61 -3.84
N GLU A 89 18.33 11.47 -3.73
CA GLU A 89 17.39 11.48 -4.84
C GLU A 89 16.87 12.91 -5.19
N ARG A 90 17.36 13.94 -4.51
CA ARG A 90 16.93 15.34 -4.65
C ARG A 90 15.42 15.54 -4.41
N ILE A 91 14.85 14.76 -3.50
CA ILE A 91 13.43 14.83 -3.13
C ILE A 91 13.31 15.62 -1.84
N PRO A 92 12.62 16.78 -1.84
CA PRO A 92 12.38 17.53 -0.60
C PRO A 92 11.47 16.72 0.35
N LEU A 93 11.87 16.58 1.63
CA LEU A 93 11.10 15.87 2.65
C LEU A 93 9.65 16.36 2.73
N ARG A 94 9.44 17.68 2.61
CA ARG A 94 8.09 18.26 2.60
C ARG A 94 7.24 17.72 1.45
N ARG A 95 7.81 17.63 0.25
CA ARG A 95 7.10 17.13 -0.95
C ARG A 95 6.80 15.64 -0.82
N PHE A 96 7.76 14.87 -0.32
CA PHE A 96 7.57 13.45 -0.04
C PHE A 96 6.43 13.21 0.97
N ARG A 97 6.44 13.96 2.07
CA ARG A 97 5.37 13.90 3.08
C ARG A 97 4.00 14.24 2.48
N ASN A 98 3.91 15.31 1.71
CA ASN A 98 2.67 15.70 1.04
C ASN A 98 2.18 14.63 0.06
N CYS A 99 3.06 13.96 -0.65
CA CYS A 99 2.72 12.84 -1.53
C CYS A 99 2.09 11.68 -0.74
N ILE A 100 2.67 11.31 0.41
CA ILE A 100 2.10 10.26 1.28
C ILE A 100 0.72 10.66 1.84
N GLN A 101 0.58 11.91 2.30
CA GLN A 101 -0.70 12.42 2.79
C GLN A 101 -1.78 12.40 1.69
N LEU A 102 -1.43 12.87 0.49
CA LEU A 102 -2.33 12.86 -0.67
C LEU A 102 -2.75 11.43 -1.04
N TYR A 103 -1.80 10.50 -1.06
CA TYR A 103 -2.10 9.09 -1.31
C TYR A 103 -3.08 8.50 -0.29
N LEU A 104 -2.85 8.72 1.00
CA LEU A 104 -3.72 8.22 2.07
C LEU A 104 -5.12 8.84 1.99
N ALA A 105 -5.21 10.15 1.77
CA ALA A 105 -6.48 10.86 1.60
C ALA A 105 -7.23 10.37 0.35
N PHE A 106 -6.55 10.21 -0.78
CA PHE A 106 -7.16 9.68 -2.00
C PHE A 106 -7.63 8.22 -1.82
N LYS A 107 -6.83 7.38 -1.14
CA LYS A 107 -7.22 6.00 -0.83
C LYS A 107 -8.48 5.93 0.03
N GLN A 108 -8.56 6.76 1.06
CA GLN A 108 -9.77 6.86 1.90
C GLN A 108 -10.97 7.32 1.06
N TRP A 109 -10.78 8.37 0.26
CA TRP A 109 -11.84 8.89 -0.61
C TRP A 109 -12.35 7.82 -1.60
N VAL A 110 -11.48 7.04 -2.23
CA VAL A 110 -11.86 5.97 -3.17
C VAL A 110 -12.70 4.87 -2.49
N ASP A 111 -12.51 4.62 -1.20
CA ASP A 111 -13.26 3.61 -0.45
C ASP A 111 -14.69 4.07 -0.08
N GLU A 112 -15.01 5.33 -0.29
CA GLU A 112 -16.32 5.93 -0.04
C GLU A 112 -17.19 5.94 -1.31
N THR A 113 -18.48 6.22 -1.13
CA THR A 113 -19.43 6.38 -2.25
C THR A 113 -19.59 7.86 -2.54
N HIS A 114 -19.43 8.24 -3.80
CA HIS A 114 -19.46 9.63 -4.23
C HIS A 114 -20.50 9.88 -5.32
N PRO A 115 -21.13 11.08 -5.37
CA PRO A 115 -21.89 11.54 -6.52
C PRO A 115 -21.02 11.58 -7.78
N ILE A 116 -21.62 11.34 -8.93
CA ILE A 116 -20.94 11.31 -10.24
C ILE A 116 -20.10 12.58 -10.48
N GLN A 117 -20.63 13.74 -10.10
CA GLN A 117 -19.92 15.00 -10.29
C GLN A 117 -18.62 15.05 -9.51
N LYS A 118 -18.61 14.61 -8.23
CA LYS A 118 -17.37 14.54 -7.43
C LYS A 118 -16.33 13.59 -8.03
N VAL A 119 -16.78 12.49 -8.65
CA VAL A 119 -15.87 11.57 -9.34
C VAL A 119 -15.24 12.24 -10.56
N LYS A 120 -16.03 13.01 -11.32
CA LYS A 120 -15.52 13.80 -12.47
C LYS A 120 -14.52 14.87 -12.02
N ASP A 121 -14.80 15.57 -10.93
CA ASP A 121 -13.90 16.61 -10.40
C ASP A 121 -12.57 16.04 -9.88
N ALA A 122 -12.53 14.76 -9.53
CA ALA A 122 -11.33 14.09 -9.00
C ALA A 122 -10.27 13.74 -10.06
N TYR A 123 -10.53 13.86 -11.38
CA TYR A 123 -9.54 13.52 -12.40
C TYR A 123 -8.25 14.35 -12.28
N GLY A 124 -8.39 15.65 -12.02
CA GLY A 124 -7.22 16.52 -11.81
C GLY A 124 -6.40 16.11 -10.58
N LEU A 125 -7.08 15.74 -9.50
CA LEU A 125 -6.44 15.25 -8.27
C LEU A 125 -5.71 13.93 -8.51
N LEU A 126 -6.32 12.98 -9.24
CA LEU A 126 -5.67 11.71 -9.58
C LEU A 126 -4.44 11.92 -10.46
N ALA A 127 -4.52 12.78 -11.48
CA ALA A 127 -3.39 13.10 -12.34
C ALA A 127 -2.24 13.71 -11.53
N TYR A 128 -2.55 14.65 -10.64
CA TYR A 128 -1.58 15.24 -9.72
C TYR A 128 -0.95 14.21 -8.79
N LEU A 129 -1.76 13.33 -8.17
CA LEU A 129 -1.26 12.24 -7.33
C LEU A 129 -0.30 11.32 -8.09
N ILE A 130 -0.64 10.93 -9.33
CA ILE A 130 0.22 10.10 -10.17
C ILE A 130 1.56 10.79 -10.40
N GLY A 131 1.56 12.08 -10.75
CA GLY A 131 2.77 12.85 -10.95
C GLY A 131 3.63 12.95 -9.68
N GLU A 132 3.03 13.20 -8.53
CA GLU A 132 3.74 13.24 -7.25
C GLU A 132 4.33 11.88 -6.86
N VAL A 133 3.60 10.79 -7.10
CA VAL A 133 4.11 9.42 -6.87
C VAL A 133 5.32 9.14 -7.78
N GLN A 134 5.23 9.48 -9.06
CA GLN A 134 6.34 9.29 -10.00
C GLN A 134 7.57 10.10 -9.62
N PHE A 135 7.39 11.32 -9.14
CA PHE A 135 8.48 12.18 -8.66
C PHE A 135 9.09 11.67 -7.34
N CYS A 136 8.26 11.36 -6.36
CA CYS A 136 8.72 10.97 -5.02
C CYS A 136 9.25 9.54 -4.93
N PHE A 137 8.95 8.69 -5.91
CA PHE A 137 9.39 7.30 -5.97
C PHE A 137 10.01 7.00 -7.34
N PRO A 138 11.18 7.58 -7.65
CA PRO A 138 11.81 7.40 -8.95
C PRO A 138 12.08 5.91 -9.19
N LYS A 139 11.63 5.42 -10.33
CA LYS A 139 11.81 4.04 -10.76
C LYS A 139 12.84 4.00 -11.86
N LYS A 140 14.08 3.67 -11.51
CA LYS A 140 15.25 3.73 -12.40
C LYS A 140 15.39 2.53 -13.33
N TRP A 141 14.71 1.41 -13.05
CA TRP A 141 14.89 0.14 -13.72
C TRP A 141 13.66 -0.32 -14.49
N GLY A 142 13.87 -1.06 -15.55
CA GLY A 142 12.82 -1.62 -16.41
C GLY A 142 12.04 -0.53 -17.16
N TRP A 143 10.73 -0.71 -17.28
CA TRP A 143 9.82 0.20 -17.98
C TRP A 143 9.41 1.43 -17.15
N GLY A 144 10.13 1.74 -16.08
CA GLY A 144 9.79 2.83 -15.17
C GLY A 144 8.40 2.63 -14.55
N TRP A 145 7.57 3.66 -14.61
CA TRP A 145 6.19 3.63 -14.14
C TRP A 145 5.17 3.13 -15.18
N ASN A 146 5.62 2.71 -16.37
CA ASN A 146 4.77 2.09 -17.38
C ASN A 146 4.47 0.63 -17.02
N ILE A 147 3.65 0.44 -15.99
CA ILE A 147 3.28 -0.86 -15.44
C ILE A 147 1.76 -1.00 -15.35
N PRO A 148 1.21 -2.22 -15.47
CA PRO A 148 -0.25 -2.45 -15.46
C PRO A 148 -0.98 -1.84 -14.26
N LYS A 149 -0.35 -1.85 -13.08
CA LYS A 149 -0.94 -1.25 -11.86
C LYS A 149 -1.11 0.27 -11.96
N MET A 150 -0.18 0.98 -12.63
CA MET A 150 -0.32 2.42 -12.86
C MET A 150 -1.41 2.72 -13.87
N HIS A 151 -1.51 1.93 -14.95
CA HIS A 151 -2.61 2.05 -15.90
C HIS A 151 -3.96 1.77 -15.26
N SER A 152 -4.05 0.77 -14.38
CA SER A 152 -5.27 0.50 -13.62
C SER A 152 -5.64 1.64 -12.68
N LEU A 153 -4.66 2.27 -12.03
CA LEU A 153 -4.87 3.45 -11.20
C LEU A 153 -5.39 4.64 -12.03
N ALA A 154 -4.79 4.91 -13.19
CA ALA A 154 -5.25 5.97 -14.08
C ALA A 154 -6.70 5.77 -14.55
N LYS A 155 -7.13 4.52 -14.75
CA LYS A 155 -8.50 4.18 -15.16
C LYS A 155 -9.48 4.02 -13.98
N MET A 156 -9.06 4.24 -12.75
CA MET A 156 -9.88 3.99 -11.56
C MET A 156 -11.16 4.83 -11.57
N LEU A 157 -11.07 6.12 -11.89
CA LEU A 157 -12.24 7.01 -11.92
C LEU A 157 -13.22 6.65 -13.04
N ASP A 158 -12.73 6.22 -14.21
CA ASP A 158 -13.57 5.70 -15.29
C ASP A 158 -14.35 4.48 -14.84
N ASN A 159 -13.70 3.58 -14.09
CA ASN A 159 -14.35 2.40 -13.53
C ASN A 159 -15.37 2.79 -12.45
N MET A 160 -15.10 3.81 -11.63
CA MET A 160 -16.06 4.32 -10.65
C MET A 160 -17.30 4.94 -11.34
N LEU A 161 -17.13 5.63 -12.46
CA LEU A 161 -18.26 6.15 -13.25
C LEU A 161 -19.11 5.04 -13.87
N LYS A 162 -18.49 3.90 -14.24
CA LYS A 162 -19.18 2.77 -14.87
C LYS A 162 -19.84 1.82 -13.86
N PHE A 163 -19.15 1.53 -12.76
CA PHE A 163 -19.50 0.47 -11.83
C PHE A 163 -19.89 0.99 -10.44
N GLY A 164 -19.84 2.30 -10.21
CA GLY A 164 -20.10 2.93 -8.93
C GLY A 164 -18.86 2.89 -8.01
N SER A 165 -19.08 2.58 -6.73
CA SER A 165 -17.99 2.54 -5.74
C SER A 165 -16.87 1.57 -6.14
N ALA A 166 -15.62 1.92 -5.80
CA ALA A 166 -14.46 1.07 -6.04
C ALA A 166 -14.59 -0.33 -5.42
N LYS A 167 -15.40 -0.49 -4.39
CA LYS A 167 -15.72 -1.79 -3.78
C LYS A 167 -16.40 -2.76 -4.76
N ASN A 168 -17.15 -2.24 -5.73
CA ASN A 168 -17.90 -3.07 -6.67
C ASN A 168 -17.00 -3.78 -7.70
N PHE A 169 -15.83 -3.22 -8.00
CA PHE A 169 -14.87 -3.79 -8.97
C PHE A 169 -13.52 -4.15 -8.35
N SER A 170 -13.40 -4.06 -7.03
CA SER A 170 -12.20 -4.53 -6.33
C SER A 170 -12.17 -6.07 -6.31
N GLY A 171 -11.00 -6.67 -6.59
CA GLY A 171 -10.80 -8.11 -6.49
C GLY A 171 -10.94 -8.68 -5.07
N GLN A 172 -11.02 -7.83 -4.05
CA GLN A 172 -11.02 -8.23 -2.65
C GLN A 172 -12.22 -9.11 -2.27
N THR A 173 -13.39 -8.83 -2.82
CA THR A 173 -14.59 -9.67 -2.60
C THR A 173 -14.44 -11.04 -3.24
N GLY A 174 -13.93 -11.09 -4.48
CA GLY A 174 -13.63 -12.34 -5.17
C GLY A 174 -12.54 -13.15 -4.47
N GLU A 175 -11.47 -12.51 -4.00
CA GLU A 175 -10.40 -13.18 -3.24
C GLU A 175 -10.90 -13.75 -1.91
N ARG A 176 -11.78 -13.04 -1.21
CA ARG A 176 -12.41 -13.55 0.03
C ARG A 176 -13.30 -14.75 -0.26
N ALA A 177 -14.14 -14.67 -1.30
CA ALA A 177 -14.98 -15.78 -1.73
C ALA A 177 -14.13 -16.99 -2.16
N LEU A 178 -13.07 -16.78 -2.94
CA LEU A 178 -12.14 -17.84 -3.33
C LEU A 178 -11.46 -18.49 -2.11
N LYS A 179 -11.12 -17.70 -1.09
CA LYS A 179 -10.57 -18.25 0.15
C LYS A 179 -11.57 -19.16 0.84
N SER A 180 -12.78 -18.68 1.12
CA SER A 180 -13.79 -19.43 1.88
C SER A 180 -14.32 -20.63 1.08
N ILE A 181 -14.56 -20.49 -0.22
CA ILE A 181 -15.20 -21.53 -1.04
C ILE A 181 -14.17 -22.58 -1.52
N VAL A 182 -12.95 -22.16 -1.81
CA VAL A 182 -11.96 -23.06 -2.42
C VAL A 182 -10.82 -23.38 -1.47
N LYS A 183 -10.10 -22.38 -0.95
CA LYS A 183 -8.87 -22.62 -0.18
C LYS A 183 -9.13 -23.30 1.16
N ASP A 184 -10.17 -22.89 1.89
CA ASP A 184 -10.49 -23.47 3.18
C ASP A 184 -11.04 -24.90 3.02
N HIS A 185 -11.75 -25.19 1.93
CA HIS A 185 -12.18 -26.54 1.59
C HIS A 185 -11.02 -27.39 1.08
N ALA A 186 -10.16 -26.85 0.22
CA ALA A 186 -8.99 -27.56 -0.30
C ALA A 186 -8.04 -28.03 0.81
N GLN A 187 -7.86 -27.26 1.89
CA GLN A 187 -7.04 -27.66 3.03
C GLN A 187 -7.60 -28.88 3.80
N ARG A 188 -8.90 -29.16 3.66
CA ARG A 188 -9.60 -30.29 4.30
C ARG A 188 -9.69 -31.52 3.40
N THR A 189 -9.17 -31.44 2.17
CA THR A 189 -9.11 -32.55 1.23
C THR A 189 -7.78 -33.28 1.36
N GLN A 190 -7.71 -34.48 0.78
CA GLN A 190 -6.44 -35.23 0.69
C GLN A 190 -5.47 -34.63 -0.34
N GLN A 191 -5.86 -33.57 -1.05
CA GLN A 191 -5.09 -32.87 -2.10
C GLN A 191 -4.59 -33.79 -3.22
N ARG A 192 -5.25 -34.92 -3.47
CA ARG A 192 -4.97 -35.82 -4.60
C ARG A 192 -5.55 -35.24 -5.87
N ALA A 193 -4.76 -35.07 -6.91
CA ALA A 193 -5.14 -34.43 -8.15
C ALA A 193 -6.42 -35.02 -8.79
N ASP A 194 -6.54 -36.33 -8.75
CA ASP A 194 -7.62 -37.07 -9.41
C ASP A 194 -9.02 -36.78 -8.83
N ASN A 195 -9.11 -36.52 -7.52
CA ASN A 195 -10.38 -36.35 -6.81
C ASN A 195 -10.54 -35.00 -6.14
N PHE A 196 -9.62 -34.06 -6.39
CA PHE A 196 -9.58 -32.75 -5.71
C PHE A 196 -10.83 -31.92 -5.93
N ALA A 197 -11.28 -31.85 -7.21
CA ALA A 197 -12.46 -31.06 -7.58
C ALA A 197 -13.73 -31.61 -6.92
N GLU A 198 -13.92 -32.92 -6.93
CA GLU A 198 -15.06 -33.60 -6.30
C GLU A 198 -15.06 -33.42 -4.80
N GLN A 199 -13.92 -33.58 -4.15
CA GLN A 199 -13.78 -33.39 -2.70
C GLN A 199 -14.05 -31.93 -2.29
N CYS A 200 -13.77 -30.95 -3.13
CA CYS A 200 -14.11 -29.56 -2.89
C CYS A 200 -15.60 -29.28 -3.12
N ALA A 201 -16.26 -29.98 -4.06
CA ALA A 201 -17.66 -29.76 -4.42
C ALA A 201 -18.66 -30.40 -3.44
N ILE A 202 -18.28 -31.49 -2.76
CA ILE A 202 -19.15 -32.25 -1.85
C ILE A 202 -19.28 -31.57 -0.46
N ARG A 203 -18.55 -30.50 -0.19
CA ARG A 203 -18.51 -29.80 1.12
C ARG A 203 -18.97 -28.36 1.02
#